data_2b8415d40dc81468ebd3c22ed74b1780
#
_entry.id   2b8415d40dc81468ebd3c22ed74b1780
#
_cell.length_a   1.000
_cell.length_b   1.000
_cell.length_c   1.000
_cell.angle_alpha   90.00
_cell.angle_beta   90.00
_cell.angle_gamma   90.00
#
_symmetry.space_group_name_H-M   'P 1'
#
loop_
_entity.id
_entity.type
_entity.pdbx_description
1 polymer ?
#
loop_
_entity_poly.entity_id
_entity_poly.type
_entity_poly.pdbx_seq_one_letter_code
_entity_poly.pdbx_strand_id
1 'polypeptide(L)'
;MLETLKEAVCAANLELVKRGAVIYTWGNVSGIDREKGLMVIKPSGVPYESMTAGDMVAVDVETGETVEGKWKPSSDTETHLALYRAFPEIGGVTHTHSVNAAAFAQAGLDIPALGTTHADYFYGDIPCTRALTEEETKSAYEKNTGAVIIETVRCRGYEPLAVPGALVRNH
;
A
#
# COMPACT_ATOMS: atom_id res chain seq x y z
N MET A 1 -5.19 21.20 8.48
CA MET A 1 -4.40 20.10 9.06
C MET A 1 -4.48 18.81 8.23
N LEU A 2 -5.66 18.36 7.79
CA LEU A 2 -5.71 17.29 6.76
C LEU A 2 -5.25 17.76 5.39
N GLU A 3 -5.32 19.05 5.09
CA GLU A 3 -4.88 19.63 3.83
C GLU A 3 -3.42 19.30 3.53
N THR A 4 -2.52 19.49 4.49
CA THR A 4 -1.09 19.16 4.32
C THR A 4 -0.89 17.66 4.03
N LEU A 5 -1.64 16.78 4.71
CA LEU A 5 -1.58 15.35 4.45
C LEU A 5 -2.15 15.00 3.07
N LYS A 6 -3.27 15.62 2.67
CA LYS A 6 -3.85 15.45 1.33
C LYS A 6 -2.90 15.91 0.23
N GLU A 7 -2.23 17.05 0.42
CA GLU A 7 -1.20 17.54 -0.50
C GLU A 7 -0.03 16.56 -0.62
N ALA A 8 0.47 16.06 0.50
CA ALA A 8 1.57 15.09 0.52
C ALA A 8 1.19 13.77 -0.15
N VAL A 9 0.00 13.23 0.15
CA VAL A 9 -0.51 11.98 -0.45
C VAL A 9 -0.76 12.16 -1.94
N CYS A 10 -1.33 13.28 -2.37
CA CYS A 10 -1.52 13.59 -3.78
C CYS A 10 -0.18 13.66 -4.52
N ALA A 11 0.78 14.41 -3.98
CA ALA A 11 2.12 14.54 -4.56
C ALA A 11 2.83 13.17 -4.68
N ALA A 12 2.74 12.32 -3.65
CA ALA A 12 3.31 10.98 -3.68
C ALA A 12 2.65 10.08 -4.75
N ASN A 13 1.33 10.15 -4.91
CA ASN A 13 0.63 9.44 -5.98
C ASN A 13 1.07 9.90 -7.38
N LEU A 14 1.23 11.20 -7.60
CA LEU A 14 1.73 11.75 -8.86
C LEU A 14 3.18 11.36 -9.14
N GLU A 15 4.00 11.22 -8.10
CA GLU A 15 5.38 10.76 -8.23
C GLU A 15 5.46 9.30 -8.70
N LEU A 16 4.51 8.43 -8.34
CA LEU A 16 4.45 7.05 -8.86
C LEU A 16 4.36 7.03 -10.40
N VAL A 17 3.52 7.88 -10.98
CA VAL A 17 3.37 8.01 -12.43
C VAL A 17 4.67 8.53 -13.05
N LYS A 18 5.19 9.60 -12.51
CA LYS A 18 6.43 10.23 -12.98
C LYS A 18 7.61 9.27 -12.98
N ARG A 19 7.67 8.34 -12.01
CA ARG A 19 8.71 7.31 -11.90
C ARG A 19 8.40 6.04 -12.69
N GLY A 20 7.24 5.94 -13.36
CA GLY A 20 6.84 4.73 -14.08
C GLY A 20 6.58 3.52 -13.17
N ALA A 21 6.22 3.77 -11.91
CA ALA A 21 5.95 2.71 -10.92
C ALA A 21 4.51 2.18 -11.00
N VAL A 22 3.65 2.82 -11.78
CA VAL A 22 2.24 2.44 -11.97
C VAL A 22 1.85 2.48 -13.44
N ILE A 23 0.82 1.71 -13.79
CA ILE A 23 0.24 1.63 -15.13
C ILE A 23 -1.23 2.04 -15.03
N TYR A 24 -1.72 2.89 -15.93
CA TYR A 24 -3.08 3.44 -15.90
C TYR A 24 -3.38 4.10 -14.54
N THR A 25 -4.49 3.72 -13.90
CA THR A 25 -4.90 4.18 -12.56
C THR A 25 -4.54 3.19 -11.45
N TRP A 26 -3.82 2.12 -11.78
CA TRP A 26 -3.47 1.05 -10.86
C TRP A 26 -2.30 1.46 -9.97
N GLY A 27 -2.45 1.20 -8.71
CA GLY A 27 -1.53 1.65 -7.69
C GLY A 27 -2.01 2.92 -6.99
N ASN A 28 -1.51 3.13 -5.81
CA ASN A 28 -1.90 4.27 -4.97
C ASN A 28 -0.94 4.44 -3.80
N VAL A 29 -1.03 5.61 -3.19
CA VAL A 29 -0.37 5.95 -1.93
C VAL A 29 -1.42 6.41 -0.94
N SER A 30 -1.26 6.03 0.30
CA SER A 30 -1.96 6.62 1.44
C SER A 30 -0.98 7.14 2.49
N GLY A 31 -1.47 8.03 3.34
CA GLY A 31 -0.78 8.50 4.53
C GLY A 31 -1.72 8.52 5.73
N ILE A 32 -1.19 8.49 6.94
CA ILE A 32 -1.98 8.45 8.16
C ILE A 32 -1.69 9.65 9.06
N ASP A 33 -2.74 10.26 9.60
CA ASP A 33 -2.71 11.15 10.75
C ASP A 33 -3.13 10.33 11.98
N ARG A 34 -2.15 9.87 12.75
CA ARG A 34 -2.40 9.00 13.91
C ARG A 34 -3.07 9.72 15.07
N GLU A 35 -2.84 11.03 15.20
CA GLU A 35 -3.48 11.82 16.28
C GLU A 35 -4.98 11.90 16.06
N LYS A 36 -5.42 11.96 14.80
CA LYS A 36 -6.84 11.99 14.42
C LYS A 36 -7.44 10.61 14.14
N GLY A 37 -6.61 9.57 14.02
CA GLY A 37 -7.07 8.25 13.58
C GLY A 37 -7.58 8.24 12.14
N LEU A 38 -7.05 9.09 11.27
CA LEU A 38 -7.50 9.25 9.88
C LEU A 38 -6.43 8.87 8.88
N MET A 39 -6.79 8.04 7.91
CA MET A 39 -6.00 7.73 6.73
C MET A 39 -6.48 8.59 5.56
N VAL A 40 -5.57 9.16 4.80
CA VAL A 40 -5.85 9.82 3.52
C VAL A 40 -5.35 8.93 2.39
N ILE A 41 -6.20 8.68 1.39
CA ILE A 41 -5.89 7.78 0.28
C ILE A 41 -6.37 8.36 -1.06
N LYS A 42 -5.75 7.91 -2.15
CA LYS A 42 -6.15 8.19 -3.52
C LYS A 42 -7.60 7.76 -3.78
N PRO A 43 -8.39 8.59 -4.50
CA PRO A 43 -9.72 8.19 -4.96
C PRO A 43 -9.64 7.05 -5.99
N SER A 44 -10.66 6.18 -6.01
CA SER A 44 -10.82 5.13 -7.02
C SER A 44 -11.15 5.73 -8.39
N GLY A 45 -10.48 5.26 -9.43
CA GLY A 45 -10.81 5.56 -10.83
C GLY A 45 -10.54 6.99 -11.30
N VAL A 46 -10.05 7.89 -10.45
CA VAL A 46 -9.67 9.25 -10.87
C VAL A 46 -8.32 9.21 -11.59
N PRO A 47 -8.23 9.72 -12.84
CA PRO A 47 -6.98 9.76 -13.59
C PRO A 47 -5.95 10.64 -12.88
N TYR A 48 -4.69 10.21 -12.91
CA TYR A 48 -3.60 10.94 -12.26
C TYR A 48 -3.40 12.35 -12.86
N GLU A 49 -3.63 12.51 -14.16
CA GLU A 49 -3.44 13.77 -14.88
C GLU A 49 -4.37 14.90 -14.42
N SER A 50 -5.54 14.54 -13.89
CA SER A 50 -6.54 15.49 -13.39
C SER A 50 -6.68 15.49 -11.88
N MET A 51 -5.94 14.63 -11.19
CA MET A 51 -6.07 14.44 -9.76
C MET A 51 -5.44 15.60 -8.98
N THR A 52 -6.14 16.07 -7.98
CA THR A 52 -5.72 17.15 -7.08
C THR A 52 -5.75 16.72 -5.61
N ALA A 53 -5.13 17.48 -4.72
CA ALA A 53 -5.22 17.23 -3.29
C ALA A 53 -6.66 17.26 -2.76
N GLY A 54 -7.53 18.09 -3.37
CA GLY A 54 -8.96 18.15 -3.02
C GLY A 54 -9.76 16.91 -3.40
N ASP A 55 -9.19 16.01 -4.21
CA ASP A 55 -9.83 14.74 -4.58
C ASP A 55 -9.49 13.60 -3.60
N MET A 56 -8.46 13.79 -2.75
CA MET A 56 -8.08 12.79 -1.76
C MET A 56 -9.21 12.51 -0.77
N VAL A 57 -9.35 11.25 -0.40
CA VAL A 57 -10.41 10.77 0.48
C VAL A 57 -9.84 10.47 1.85
N ALA A 58 -10.50 10.97 2.91
CA ALA A 58 -10.15 10.64 4.28
C ALA A 58 -11.07 9.54 4.82
N VAL A 59 -10.46 8.54 5.45
CA VAL A 59 -11.11 7.35 5.98
C VAL A 59 -10.73 7.18 7.44
N ASP A 60 -11.70 6.89 8.29
CA ASP A 60 -11.46 6.55 9.69
C ASP A 60 -10.74 5.19 9.79
N VAL A 61 -9.64 5.15 10.53
CA VAL A 61 -8.79 3.96 10.59
C VAL A 61 -9.44 2.82 11.36
N GLU A 62 -10.30 3.11 12.34
CA GLU A 62 -10.96 2.09 13.15
C GLU A 62 -12.18 1.50 12.45
N THR A 63 -13.05 2.37 11.93
CA THR A 63 -14.32 1.95 11.34
C THR A 63 -14.20 1.58 9.85
N GLY A 64 -13.23 2.17 9.13
CA GLY A 64 -13.12 2.06 7.68
C GLY A 64 -14.10 2.96 6.91
N GLU A 65 -14.86 3.80 7.62
CA GLU A 65 -15.82 4.69 7.00
C GLU A 65 -15.16 5.93 6.39
N THR A 66 -15.64 6.37 5.23
CA THR A 66 -15.23 7.64 4.63
C THR A 66 -15.79 8.79 5.44
N VAL A 67 -14.90 9.64 5.98
CA VAL A 67 -15.29 10.82 6.78
C VAL A 67 -15.19 12.12 5.99
N GLU A 68 -14.37 12.16 4.93
CA GLU A 68 -14.23 13.33 4.07
C GLU A 68 -13.83 12.92 2.65
N GLY A 69 -14.44 13.55 1.66
CA GLY A 69 -14.18 13.33 0.23
C GLY A 69 -15.46 13.16 -0.58
N LYS A 70 -15.39 13.53 -1.85
CA LYS A 70 -16.52 13.41 -2.80
C LYS A 70 -16.48 12.12 -3.62
N TRP A 71 -15.35 11.42 -3.57
CA TRP A 71 -15.10 10.22 -4.34
C TRP A 71 -15.14 8.96 -3.46
N LYS A 72 -15.32 7.82 -4.10
CA LYS A 72 -15.08 6.53 -3.45
C LYS A 72 -13.55 6.37 -3.23
N PRO A 73 -13.10 5.95 -2.05
CA PRO A 73 -11.68 5.66 -1.82
C PRO A 73 -11.20 4.51 -2.70
N SER A 74 -9.89 4.37 -2.87
CA SER A 74 -9.27 3.25 -3.58
C SER A 74 -9.82 1.90 -3.11
N SER A 75 -9.92 0.91 -4.00
CA SER A 75 -10.25 -0.47 -3.65
C SER A 75 -9.32 -1.03 -2.58
N ASP A 76 -8.04 -0.61 -2.60
CA ASP A 76 -7.01 -1.09 -1.67
C ASP A 76 -7.14 -0.54 -0.24
N THR A 77 -8.17 0.26 0.04
CA THR A 77 -8.40 0.88 1.35
C THR A 77 -8.32 -0.12 2.49
N GLU A 78 -8.98 -1.29 2.38
CA GLU A 78 -8.97 -2.31 3.42
C GLU A 78 -7.58 -2.92 3.64
N THR A 79 -6.78 -3.09 2.57
CA THR A 79 -5.37 -3.51 2.68
C THR A 79 -4.57 -2.50 3.48
N HIS A 80 -4.67 -1.21 3.13
CA HIS A 80 -3.92 -0.15 3.81
C HIS A 80 -4.34 0.01 5.27
N LEU A 81 -5.65 -0.03 5.57
CA LEU A 81 -6.15 0.00 6.94
C LEU A 81 -5.62 -1.15 7.79
N ALA A 82 -5.61 -2.37 7.23
CA ALA A 82 -5.06 -3.53 7.92
C ALA A 82 -3.58 -3.32 8.30
N LEU A 83 -2.77 -2.78 7.39
CA LEU A 83 -1.36 -2.49 7.64
C LEU A 83 -1.17 -1.39 8.70
N TYR A 84 -1.93 -0.30 8.64
CA TYR A 84 -1.84 0.76 9.65
C TYR A 84 -2.25 0.31 11.05
N ARG A 85 -3.25 -0.58 11.14
CA ARG A 85 -3.68 -1.17 12.42
C ARG A 85 -2.66 -2.14 12.99
N ALA A 86 -1.96 -2.89 12.12
CA ALA A 86 -1.00 -3.91 12.52
C ALA A 86 0.39 -3.35 12.86
N PHE A 87 0.78 -2.23 12.24
CA PHE A 87 2.11 -1.63 12.29
C PHE A 87 2.02 -0.14 12.65
N PRO A 88 1.98 0.20 13.95
CA PRO A 88 1.81 1.59 14.39
C PRO A 88 2.97 2.51 14.01
N GLU A 89 4.14 1.96 13.69
CA GLU A 89 5.35 2.69 13.31
C GLU A 89 5.33 3.22 11.87
N ILE A 90 4.48 2.68 10.97
CA ILE A 90 4.44 3.14 9.58
C ILE A 90 3.58 4.41 9.43
N GLY A 91 4.04 5.35 8.62
CA GLY A 91 3.34 6.62 8.31
C GLY A 91 2.69 6.67 6.93
N GLY A 92 3.06 5.75 6.04
CA GLY A 92 2.54 5.67 4.68
C GLY A 92 2.53 4.25 4.15
N VAL A 93 1.63 3.98 3.20
CA VAL A 93 1.55 2.71 2.46
C VAL A 93 1.48 3.03 0.98
N THR A 94 2.25 2.30 0.18
CA THR A 94 2.27 2.43 -1.28
C THR A 94 2.01 1.08 -1.92
N HIS A 95 1.04 1.03 -2.83
CA HIS A 95 0.78 -0.11 -3.69
C HIS A 95 1.19 0.21 -5.13
N THR A 96 1.98 -0.66 -5.74
CA THR A 96 2.44 -0.51 -7.12
C THR A 96 2.35 -1.82 -7.88
N HIS A 97 2.37 -1.71 -9.22
CA HIS A 97 2.50 -2.85 -10.15
C HIS A 97 3.82 -2.75 -10.93
N SER A 98 4.92 -2.54 -10.21
CA SER A 98 6.26 -2.55 -10.82
C SER A 98 6.51 -3.88 -11.54
N VAL A 99 6.85 -3.81 -12.84
CA VAL A 99 6.95 -5.00 -13.70
C VAL A 99 7.87 -6.07 -13.13
N ASN A 100 9.04 -5.68 -12.63
CA ASN A 100 10.00 -6.63 -12.07
C ASN A 100 9.49 -7.22 -10.75
N ALA A 101 8.92 -6.40 -9.86
CA ALA A 101 8.36 -6.87 -8.60
C ALA A 101 7.17 -7.82 -8.84
N ALA A 102 6.27 -7.47 -9.78
CA ALA A 102 5.16 -8.33 -10.16
C ALA A 102 5.63 -9.68 -10.75
N ALA A 103 6.73 -9.70 -11.53
CA ALA A 103 7.30 -10.93 -12.04
C ALA A 103 7.76 -11.88 -10.91
N PHE A 104 8.43 -11.35 -9.89
CA PHE A 104 8.81 -12.12 -8.69
C PHE A 104 7.57 -12.57 -7.90
N ALA A 105 6.58 -11.70 -7.72
CA ALA A 105 5.33 -12.02 -7.02
C ALA A 105 4.57 -13.17 -7.73
N GLN A 106 4.47 -13.13 -9.06
CA GLN A 106 3.82 -14.18 -9.85
C GLN A 106 4.61 -15.50 -9.83
N ALA A 107 5.94 -15.42 -9.78
CA ALA A 107 6.80 -16.59 -9.60
C ALA A 107 6.73 -17.16 -8.16
N GLY A 108 6.20 -16.42 -7.22
CA GLY A 108 6.17 -16.80 -5.81
C GLY A 108 7.54 -16.80 -5.14
N LEU A 109 8.43 -15.89 -5.60
CA LEU A 109 9.80 -15.77 -5.14
C LEU A 109 10.01 -14.46 -4.40
N ASP A 110 10.82 -14.51 -3.34
CA ASP A 110 11.35 -13.31 -2.69
C ASP A 110 12.31 -12.60 -3.65
N ILE A 111 12.47 -11.27 -3.51
CA ILE A 111 13.57 -10.56 -4.19
C ILE A 111 14.80 -10.64 -3.29
N PRO A 112 15.85 -11.38 -3.69
CA PRO A 112 17.02 -11.56 -2.84
C PRO A 112 17.87 -10.30 -2.75
N ALA A 113 18.52 -10.11 -1.60
CA ALA A 113 19.43 -8.99 -1.33
C ALA A 113 20.77 -9.20 -2.04
N LEU A 114 20.84 -8.92 -3.35
CA LEU A 114 22.02 -9.19 -4.19
C LEU A 114 22.97 -8.01 -4.37
N GLY A 115 22.60 -6.81 -3.93
CA GLY A 115 23.41 -5.62 -4.22
C GLY A 115 23.30 -4.54 -3.14
N THR A 116 24.29 -3.64 -3.15
CA THR A 116 24.38 -2.53 -2.19
C THR A 116 23.21 -1.56 -2.29
N THR A 117 22.76 -1.24 -3.50
CA THR A 117 21.57 -0.38 -3.69
C THR A 117 20.30 -0.97 -3.07
N HIS A 118 20.14 -2.29 -3.11
CA HIS A 118 19.07 -2.96 -2.37
C HIS A 118 19.24 -2.75 -0.86
N ALA A 119 20.47 -2.94 -0.36
CA ALA A 119 20.78 -2.82 1.05
C ALA A 119 20.62 -1.39 1.62
N ASP A 120 20.62 -0.36 0.77
CA ASP A 120 20.35 1.03 1.18
C ASP A 120 18.90 1.22 1.67
N TYR A 121 17.97 0.34 1.26
CA TYR A 121 16.53 0.46 1.55
C TYR A 121 15.94 -0.73 2.29
N PHE A 122 16.53 -1.92 2.18
CA PHE A 122 15.99 -3.15 2.73
C PHE A 122 17.07 -3.94 3.48
N TYR A 123 16.80 -4.24 4.75
CA TYR A 123 17.67 -5.09 5.56
C TYR A 123 17.30 -6.57 5.36
N GLY A 124 17.74 -7.13 4.23
CA GLY A 124 17.46 -8.51 3.82
C GLY A 124 16.62 -8.59 2.54
N ASP A 125 16.07 -9.77 2.28
CA ASP A 125 15.25 -10.03 1.11
C ASP A 125 13.88 -9.33 1.22
N ILE A 126 13.31 -8.92 0.09
CA ILE A 126 11.91 -8.47 0.05
C ILE A 126 11.03 -9.72 -0.01
N PRO A 127 10.23 -10.01 1.02
CA PRO A 127 9.51 -11.27 1.09
C PRO A 127 8.32 -11.32 0.13
N CYS A 128 8.05 -12.50 -0.42
CA CYS A 128 6.82 -12.81 -1.13
C CYS A 128 5.84 -13.51 -0.17
N THR A 129 4.59 -13.09 -0.17
CA THR A 129 3.54 -13.72 0.64
C THR A 129 3.25 -15.14 0.15
N ARG A 130 2.57 -15.95 0.97
CA ARG A 130 1.85 -17.11 0.43
C ARG A 130 0.74 -16.66 -0.52
N ALA A 131 0.27 -17.57 -1.36
CA ALA A 131 -0.95 -17.32 -2.12
C ALA A 131 -2.16 -17.18 -1.18
N LEU A 132 -3.12 -16.33 -1.55
CA LEU A 132 -4.45 -16.32 -0.95
C LEU A 132 -5.15 -17.67 -1.25
N THR A 133 -5.92 -18.16 -0.31
CA THR A 133 -6.80 -19.31 -0.55
C THR A 133 -7.98 -18.88 -1.43
N GLU A 134 -8.68 -19.88 -1.99
CA GLU A 134 -9.89 -19.62 -2.78
C GLU A 134 -10.96 -18.88 -1.96
N GLU A 135 -11.12 -19.23 -0.68
CA GLU A 135 -12.06 -18.58 0.23
C GLU A 135 -11.64 -17.11 0.51
N GLU A 136 -10.37 -16.88 0.80
CA GLU A 136 -9.82 -15.52 1.03
C GLU A 136 -10.00 -14.63 -0.21
N THR A 137 -9.82 -15.19 -1.41
CA THR A 137 -10.01 -14.46 -2.66
C THR A 137 -11.46 -14.09 -2.92
N LYS A 138 -12.41 -15.01 -2.58
CA LYS A 138 -13.85 -14.82 -2.84
C LYS A 138 -14.56 -13.96 -1.80
N SER A 139 -14.07 -13.90 -0.56
CA SER A 139 -14.80 -13.25 0.53
C SER A 139 -14.47 -11.76 0.68
N ALA A 140 -13.21 -11.41 0.93
CA ALA A 140 -12.75 -10.05 1.22
C ALA A 140 -11.31 -9.86 0.75
N TYR A 141 -11.13 -9.86 -0.56
CA TYR A 141 -9.82 -9.92 -1.22
C TYR A 141 -8.82 -8.90 -0.68
N GLU A 142 -9.19 -7.61 -0.63
CA GLU A 142 -8.29 -6.54 -0.21
C GLU A 142 -7.92 -6.65 1.28
N LYS A 143 -8.89 -6.99 2.13
CA LYS A 143 -8.65 -7.22 3.56
C LYS A 143 -7.73 -8.43 3.78
N ASN A 144 -7.96 -9.52 3.05
CA ASN A 144 -7.17 -10.73 3.14
C ASN A 144 -5.76 -10.53 2.55
N THR A 145 -5.61 -9.67 1.54
CA THR A 145 -4.31 -9.21 1.04
C THR A 145 -3.51 -8.53 2.16
N GLY A 146 -4.12 -7.62 2.90
CA GLY A 146 -3.50 -7.02 4.08
C GLY A 146 -3.10 -8.07 5.13
N ALA A 147 -3.97 -9.04 5.38
CA ALA A 147 -3.72 -10.09 6.37
C ALA A 147 -2.51 -10.98 6.00
N VAL A 148 -2.36 -11.41 4.74
CA VAL A 148 -1.21 -12.23 4.32
C VAL A 148 0.10 -11.45 4.30
N ILE A 149 0.06 -10.13 4.06
CA ILE A 149 1.25 -9.27 4.20
C ILE A 149 1.68 -9.23 5.66
N ILE A 150 0.75 -8.97 6.59
CA ILE A 150 1.01 -8.94 8.03
C ILE A 150 1.55 -10.28 8.52
N GLU A 151 0.92 -11.38 8.10
CA GLU A 151 1.37 -12.74 8.40
C GLU A 151 2.82 -12.94 7.95
N THR A 152 3.15 -12.56 6.71
CA THR A 152 4.48 -12.73 6.13
C THR A 152 5.54 -11.95 6.90
N VAL A 153 5.29 -10.66 7.18
CA VAL A 153 6.22 -9.81 7.92
C VAL A 153 6.48 -10.39 9.32
N ARG A 154 5.42 -10.78 10.03
CA ARG A 154 5.52 -11.36 11.39
C ARG A 154 6.20 -12.73 11.41
N CYS A 155 5.83 -13.63 10.50
CA CYS A 155 6.43 -14.98 10.43
C CYS A 155 7.91 -14.95 10.04
N ARG A 156 8.33 -13.96 9.24
CA ARG A 156 9.75 -13.75 8.89
C ARG A 156 10.53 -13.05 10.00
N GLY A 157 9.87 -12.51 11.02
CA GLY A 157 10.50 -11.71 12.07
C GLY A 157 11.05 -10.38 11.54
N TYR A 158 10.42 -9.83 10.50
CA TYR A 158 10.86 -8.57 9.91
C TYR A 158 10.27 -7.37 10.65
N GLU A 159 11.11 -6.35 10.84
CA GLU A 159 10.68 -5.04 11.29
C GLU A 159 10.25 -4.22 10.07
N PRO A 160 9.01 -3.69 10.01
CA PRO A 160 8.51 -2.99 8.82
C PRO A 160 9.34 -1.78 8.37
N LEU A 161 10.07 -1.13 9.30
CA LEU A 161 10.97 -0.03 8.93
C LEU A 161 12.32 -0.50 8.40
N ALA A 162 12.72 -1.74 8.68
CA ALA A 162 13.95 -2.33 8.18
C ALA A 162 13.74 -3.06 6.85
N VAL A 163 12.57 -3.69 6.66
CA VAL A 163 12.13 -4.32 5.40
C VAL A 163 10.78 -3.73 5.01
N PRO A 164 10.76 -2.50 4.45
CA PRO A 164 9.52 -1.75 4.21
C PRO A 164 8.79 -2.17 2.92
N GLY A 165 8.74 -3.46 2.63
CA GLY A 165 8.07 -3.96 1.43
C GLY A 165 7.76 -5.43 1.50
N ALA A 166 6.73 -5.84 0.75
CA ALA A 166 6.37 -7.22 0.52
C ALA A 166 5.78 -7.39 -0.88
N LEU A 167 5.97 -8.56 -1.47
CA LEU A 167 5.33 -8.96 -2.70
C LEU A 167 4.08 -9.77 -2.38
N VAL A 168 2.97 -9.46 -3.03
CA VAL A 168 1.74 -10.24 -2.91
C VAL A 168 1.73 -11.32 -3.99
N ARG A 169 1.81 -12.58 -3.57
CA ARG A 169 1.89 -13.71 -4.50
C ARG A 169 0.67 -13.79 -5.41
N ASN A 170 0.91 -14.00 -6.70
CA ASN A 170 -0.09 -14.08 -7.76
C ASN A 170 -0.83 -12.76 -8.06
N HIS A 171 -0.33 -11.64 -7.54
CA HIS A 171 -0.91 -10.33 -7.76
C HIS A 171 -0.26 -9.62 -8.95
#